data_cfa1b47b0a7ac6619631806fa9d0b392
#
_entry.id   cfa1b47b0a7ac6619631806fa9d0b392
#
_cell.length_a   1.000
_cell.length_b   1.000
_cell.length_c   1.000
_cell.angle_alpha   90.00
_cell.angle_beta   90.00
_cell.angle_gamma   90.00
#
_symmetry.space_group_name_H-M   'P 1'
#
loop_
_entity.id
_entity.type
_entity.pdbx_description
1 polymer ?
#
loop_
_entity_poly.entity_id
_entity_poly.type
_entity_poly.pdbx_seq_one_letter_code
_entity_poly.pdbx_strand_id
1 'polypeptide(L)'
;MNRAIIDIGTNSVRLLEARKSETGEWDVVRKEINSTRLGEGMTESASIADGSRHRTLKAIEEFAAMARSDGFTDIRAYGTSIMRDAKEGSEFADEITSTSGVPVRILSGREEAYYSYIGAAGTSAVVTSVVDIGGG
;
A
#
# COMPACT_ATOMS: atom_id res chain seq x y z
N MET A 1 -1.64 19.23 -7.34
CA MET A 1 -2.22 18.15 -6.48
C MET A 1 -1.06 17.31 -5.96
N ASN A 2 -0.99 17.09 -4.65
CA ASN A 2 0.05 16.28 -4.01
C ASN A 2 -0.61 15.06 -3.40
N ARG A 3 -0.04 13.87 -3.59
CA ARG A 3 -0.60 12.63 -3.06
C ARG A 3 0.49 11.69 -2.55
N ALA A 4 0.28 11.12 -1.37
CA ALA A 4 1.07 10.04 -0.82
C ALA A 4 0.24 8.75 -0.80
N ILE A 5 0.81 7.67 -1.29
CA ILE A 5 0.18 6.35 -1.33
C ILE A 5 1.04 5.40 -0.51
N ILE A 6 0.39 4.67 0.40
CA ILE A 6 0.99 3.58 1.17
C ILE A 6 0.40 2.27 0.66
N ASP A 7 1.24 1.38 0.14
CA ASP A 7 0.88 0.05 -0.33
C ASP A 7 1.24 -0.98 0.75
N ILE A 8 0.24 -1.73 1.22
CA ILE A 8 0.39 -2.73 2.29
C ILE A 8 0.37 -4.12 1.66
N GLY A 9 1.56 -4.63 1.38
CA GLY A 9 1.76 -5.94 0.77
C GLY A 9 2.10 -7.03 1.78
N THR A 10 2.20 -8.28 1.29
CA THR A 10 2.53 -9.47 2.09
C THR A 10 3.93 -9.39 2.70
N ASN A 11 4.91 -8.90 1.93
CA ASN A 11 6.31 -8.85 2.35
C ASN A 11 6.77 -7.47 2.78
N SER A 12 6.18 -6.41 2.24
CA SER A 12 6.64 -5.05 2.49
C SER A 12 5.51 -4.04 2.44
N VAL A 13 5.70 -2.96 3.20
CA VAL A 13 4.94 -1.72 3.05
C VAL A 13 5.78 -0.75 2.23
N ARG A 14 5.14 -0.04 1.31
CA ARG A 14 5.81 0.92 0.41
C ARG A 14 5.14 2.28 0.50
N LEU A 15 5.92 3.33 0.51
CA LEU A 15 5.46 4.71 0.38
C LEU A 15 5.86 5.25 -0.99
N LEU A 16 4.90 5.88 -1.67
CA LEU A 16 5.11 6.68 -2.86
C LEU A 16 4.54 8.07 -2.64
N GLU A 17 5.37 9.09 -2.74
CA GLU A 17 4.96 10.49 -2.73
C GLU A 17 5.13 11.08 -4.13
N ALA A 18 4.08 11.69 -4.65
CA ALA A 18 4.11 12.31 -5.96
C ALA A 18 3.35 13.64 -5.99
N ARG A 19 3.86 14.58 -6.78
CA ARG A 19 3.26 15.88 -7.06
C ARG A 19 2.84 15.94 -8.51
N LYS A 20 1.65 16.46 -8.75
CA LYS A 20 1.18 16.71 -10.11
C LYS A 20 1.65 18.10 -10.54
N SER A 21 2.41 18.15 -11.64
CA SER A 21 2.88 19.38 -12.25
C SER A 21 1.74 20.19 -12.86
N GLU A 22 1.99 21.42 -13.28
CA GLU A 22 1.04 22.26 -14.00
C GLU A 22 0.67 21.67 -15.38
N THR A 23 1.57 20.91 -15.99
CA THR A 23 1.35 20.19 -17.25
C THR A 23 0.53 18.90 -17.07
N GLY A 24 0.22 18.52 -15.83
CA GLY A 24 -0.57 17.33 -15.52
C GLY A 24 0.25 16.03 -15.34
N GLU A 25 1.55 16.10 -15.46
CA GLU A 25 2.46 14.97 -15.21
C GLU A 25 2.69 14.76 -13.72
N TRP A 26 3.03 13.52 -13.32
CA TRP A 26 3.33 13.18 -11.94
C TRP A 26 4.85 13.11 -11.74
N ASP A 27 5.36 13.97 -10.85
CA ASP A 27 6.75 13.96 -10.41
C ASP A 27 6.85 13.18 -9.10
N VAL A 28 7.65 12.13 -9.10
CA VAL A 28 7.92 11.34 -7.90
C VAL A 28 8.86 12.10 -6.98
N VAL A 29 8.42 12.37 -5.76
CA VAL A 29 9.19 13.09 -4.73
C VAL A 29 9.97 12.12 -3.87
N ARG A 30 9.32 11.01 -3.45
CA ARG A 30 9.91 10.01 -2.54
C ARG A 30 9.38 8.61 -2.84
N LYS A 31 10.23 7.62 -2.65
CA LYS A 31 9.87 6.21 -2.57
C LYS A 31 10.59 5.60 -1.37
N GLU A 32 9.83 4.94 -0.50
CA GLU A 32 10.36 4.19 0.64
C GLU A 32 9.79 2.78 0.66
N ILE A 33 10.53 1.87 1.26
CA ILE A 33 10.12 0.49 1.46
C ILE A 33 10.54 0.01 2.84
N ASN A 34 9.63 -0.71 3.53
CA ASN A 34 9.91 -1.38 4.79
C ASN A 34 9.44 -2.83 4.69
N SER A 35 10.37 -3.78 4.90
CA SER A 35 10.09 -5.22 4.84
C SER A 35 9.45 -5.70 6.14
N THR A 36 8.19 -5.41 6.33
CA THR A 36 7.42 -5.74 7.54
C THR A 36 7.03 -7.20 7.63
N ARG A 37 7.01 -7.91 6.48
CA ARG A 37 6.65 -9.33 6.36
C ARG A 37 5.31 -9.63 7.03
N LEU A 38 4.26 -8.91 6.65
CA LEU A 38 2.92 -9.07 7.24
C LEU A 38 2.41 -10.52 7.13
N GLY A 39 2.78 -11.23 6.07
CA GLY A 39 2.44 -12.64 5.86
C GLY A 39 3.29 -13.63 6.65
N GLU A 40 4.32 -13.18 7.39
CA GLU A 40 5.18 -14.07 8.17
C GLU A 40 4.39 -14.71 9.31
N GLY A 41 4.45 -16.04 9.38
CA GLY A 41 3.73 -16.80 10.40
C GLY A 41 2.22 -16.91 10.17
N MET A 42 1.72 -16.44 9.03
CA MET A 42 0.33 -16.67 8.65
C MET A 42 0.12 -18.17 8.42
N THR A 43 -0.70 -18.76 9.27
CA THR A 43 -0.97 -20.21 9.29
C THR A 43 -2.14 -20.54 8.37
N GLU A 44 -2.49 -21.84 8.24
CA GLU A 44 -3.72 -22.30 7.58
C GLU A 44 -4.98 -21.65 8.16
N SER A 45 -4.89 -21.09 9.37
CA SER A 45 -5.99 -20.34 10.00
C SER A 45 -6.22 -18.96 9.36
N ALA A 46 -5.37 -18.50 8.46
CA ALA A 46 -5.40 -17.18 7.82
C ALA A 46 -5.34 -16.00 8.81
N SER A 47 -4.69 -16.17 9.96
CA SER A 47 -4.53 -15.12 10.97
C SER A 47 -3.16 -14.45 10.86
N ILE A 48 -3.15 -13.11 11.00
CA ILE A 48 -1.93 -12.30 11.01
C ILE A 48 -1.26 -12.45 12.39
N ALA A 49 0.05 -12.77 12.40
CA ALA A 49 0.81 -12.87 13.63
C ALA A 49 0.98 -11.48 14.29
N ASP A 50 0.86 -11.40 15.63
CA ASP A 50 0.95 -10.14 16.38
C ASP A 50 2.23 -9.35 16.09
N GLY A 51 3.37 -10.02 15.99
CA GLY A 51 4.64 -9.38 15.68
C GLY A 51 4.65 -8.72 14.28
N SER A 52 4.08 -9.39 13.28
CA SER A 52 3.96 -8.87 11.92
C SER A 52 2.99 -7.68 11.85
N ARG A 53 1.86 -7.80 12.57
CA ARG A 53 0.86 -6.73 12.73
C ARG A 53 1.50 -5.47 13.32
N HIS A 54 2.23 -5.61 14.42
CA HIS A 54 2.89 -4.50 15.11
C HIS A 54 3.95 -3.82 14.23
N ARG A 55 4.82 -4.59 13.56
CA ARG A 55 5.84 -4.04 12.65
C ARG A 55 5.20 -3.26 11.49
N THR A 56 4.10 -3.79 10.94
CA THR A 56 3.40 -3.17 9.83
C THR A 56 2.73 -1.87 10.25
N LEU A 57 2.04 -1.86 11.39
CA LEU A 57 1.42 -0.66 11.95
C LEU A 57 2.46 0.45 12.17
N LYS A 58 3.57 0.13 12.82
CA LYS A 58 4.67 1.07 13.06
C LYS A 58 5.23 1.65 11.76
N ALA A 59 5.46 0.82 10.76
CA ALA A 59 5.94 1.28 9.44
C ALA A 59 4.97 2.26 8.77
N ILE A 60 3.66 2.00 8.87
CA ILE A 60 2.63 2.89 8.30
C ILE A 60 2.58 4.22 9.05
N GLU A 61 2.68 4.21 10.37
CA GLU A 61 2.74 5.44 11.19
C GLU A 61 3.98 6.29 10.82
N GLU A 62 5.14 5.65 10.67
CA GLU A 62 6.38 6.30 10.24
C GLU A 62 6.24 6.91 8.83
N PHE A 63 5.68 6.18 7.87
CA PHE A 63 5.45 6.68 6.51
C PHE A 63 4.41 7.81 6.47
N ALA A 64 3.36 7.72 7.28
CA ALA A 64 2.38 8.79 7.40
C ALA A 64 3.00 10.06 7.99
N ALA A 65 3.88 9.92 8.98
CA ALA A 65 4.61 11.05 9.56
C ALA A 65 5.56 11.69 8.55
N MET A 66 6.31 10.88 7.78
CA MET A 66 7.18 11.36 6.69
C MET A 66 6.37 12.17 5.68
N ALA A 67 5.28 11.60 5.16
CA ALA A 67 4.44 12.26 4.16
C ALA A 67 3.89 13.61 4.67
N ARG A 68 3.43 13.66 5.93
CA ARG A 68 2.97 14.92 6.54
C ARG A 68 4.10 15.94 6.67
N SER A 69 5.30 15.51 7.06
CA SER A 69 6.49 16.36 7.15
C SER A 69 6.88 16.96 5.81
N ASP A 70 6.69 16.19 4.72
CA ASP A 70 6.95 16.63 3.34
C ASP A 70 5.79 17.46 2.74
N GLY A 71 4.75 17.74 3.54
CA GLY A 71 3.62 18.59 3.18
C GLY A 71 2.51 17.89 2.41
N PHE A 72 2.45 16.55 2.46
CA PHE A 72 1.36 15.78 1.86
C PHE A 72 0.18 15.67 2.84
N THR A 73 -1.00 16.09 2.39
CA THR A 73 -2.26 16.02 3.17
C THR A 73 -3.22 14.96 2.63
N ASP A 74 -3.15 14.62 1.33
CA ASP A 74 -3.89 13.50 0.74
C ASP A 74 -3.03 12.24 0.83
N ILE A 75 -3.13 11.56 1.97
CA ILE A 75 -2.42 10.30 2.26
C ILE A 75 -3.44 9.17 2.27
N ARG A 76 -3.20 8.11 1.52
CA ARG A 76 -4.09 6.95 1.43
C ARG A 76 -3.29 5.67 1.51
N ALA A 77 -3.87 4.65 2.16
CA ALA A 77 -3.29 3.32 2.20
C ALA A 77 -4.17 2.31 1.46
N TYR A 78 -3.53 1.36 0.81
CA TYR A 78 -4.19 0.28 0.10
C TYR A 78 -3.65 -1.06 0.60
N GLY A 79 -4.56 -1.92 1.07
CA GLY A 79 -4.26 -3.30 1.43
C GLY A 79 -4.47 -4.22 0.24
N THR A 80 -3.56 -5.14 0.02
CA THR A 80 -3.57 -6.09 -1.09
C THR A 80 -3.96 -7.51 -0.63
N SER A 81 -3.50 -8.55 -1.31
CA SER A 81 -3.91 -9.95 -1.06
C SER A 81 -3.90 -10.34 0.41
N ILE A 82 -2.83 -10.02 1.14
CA ILE A 82 -2.68 -10.39 2.57
C ILE A 82 -3.81 -9.84 3.45
N MET A 83 -4.19 -8.58 3.23
CA MET A 83 -5.27 -7.93 3.98
C MET A 83 -6.64 -8.47 3.59
N ARG A 84 -6.81 -8.89 2.33
CA ARG A 84 -8.05 -9.48 1.82
C ARG A 84 -8.27 -10.90 2.34
N ASP A 85 -7.19 -11.68 2.42
CA ASP A 85 -7.25 -13.10 2.73
C ASP A 85 -7.17 -13.38 4.24
N ALA A 86 -6.65 -12.43 5.03
CA ALA A 86 -6.60 -12.55 6.48
C ALA A 86 -7.99 -12.38 7.12
N LYS A 87 -8.29 -13.18 8.14
CA LYS A 87 -9.54 -13.09 8.90
C LYS A 87 -9.73 -11.72 9.54
N GLU A 88 -8.64 -11.16 10.08
CA GLU A 88 -8.62 -9.87 10.76
C GLU A 88 -8.27 -8.70 9.82
N GLY A 89 -8.26 -8.93 8.50
CA GLY A 89 -7.80 -7.91 7.55
C GLY A 89 -8.60 -6.61 7.61
N SER A 90 -9.91 -6.69 7.71
CA SER A 90 -10.79 -5.51 7.86
C SER A 90 -10.59 -4.82 9.21
N GLU A 91 -10.52 -5.59 10.31
CA GLU A 91 -10.24 -5.05 11.65
C GLU A 91 -8.88 -4.36 11.70
N PHE A 92 -7.86 -4.94 11.06
CA PHE A 92 -6.55 -4.35 10.98
C PHE A 92 -6.53 -3.06 10.14
N ALA A 93 -7.31 -2.99 9.07
CA ALA A 93 -7.49 -1.76 8.30
C ALA A 93 -8.11 -0.63 9.16
N ASP A 94 -9.09 -0.96 9.99
CA ASP A 94 -9.71 -0.01 10.93
C ASP A 94 -8.72 0.44 12.01
N GLU A 95 -7.90 -0.47 12.56
CA GLU A 95 -6.85 -0.14 13.50
C GLU A 95 -5.81 0.80 12.88
N ILE A 96 -5.32 0.52 11.68
CA ILE A 96 -4.38 1.40 10.96
C ILE A 96 -4.99 2.79 10.78
N THR A 97 -6.25 2.85 10.36
CA THR A 97 -6.95 4.12 10.14
C THR A 97 -7.06 4.91 11.45
N SER A 98 -7.41 4.27 12.56
CA SER A 98 -7.60 4.93 13.85
C SER A 98 -6.29 5.41 14.48
N THR A 99 -5.19 4.67 14.32
CA THR A 99 -3.89 5.00 14.93
C THR A 99 -3.07 5.97 14.07
N SER A 100 -2.99 5.74 12.76
CA SER A 100 -2.19 6.56 11.85
C SER A 100 -2.94 7.78 11.29
N GLY A 101 -4.27 7.78 11.35
CA GLY A 101 -5.11 8.78 10.68
C GLY A 101 -5.11 8.66 9.15
N VAL A 102 -4.61 7.54 8.60
CA VAL A 102 -4.58 7.28 7.15
C VAL A 102 -5.72 6.31 6.78
N PRO A 103 -6.67 6.71 5.93
CA PRO A 103 -7.72 5.81 5.51
C PRO A 103 -7.16 4.63 4.71
N VAL A 104 -7.55 3.42 5.08
CA VAL A 104 -7.16 2.18 4.42
C VAL A 104 -8.30 1.64 3.59
N ARG A 105 -8.00 1.26 2.34
CA ARG A 105 -8.92 0.53 1.47
C ARG A 105 -8.30 -0.80 1.08
N ILE A 106 -9.02 -1.90 1.31
CA ILE A 106 -8.61 -3.22 0.85
C ILE A 106 -9.07 -3.39 -0.60
N LEU A 107 -8.13 -3.65 -1.50
CA LEU A 107 -8.40 -3.84 -2.91
C LEU A 107 -8.90 -5.27 -3.19
N SER A 108 -9.89 -5.40 -4.06
CA SER A 108 -10.20 -6.68 -4.68
C SER A 108 -9.04 -7.12 -5.59
N GLY A 109 -8.91 -8.43 -5.84
CA GLY A 109 -7.88 -8.93 -6.76
C GLY A 109 -7.98 -8.33 -8.17
N ARG A 110 -9.19 -8.01 -8.62
CA ARG A 110 -9.43 -7.35 -9.92
C ARG A 110 -8.92 -5.90 -9.92
N GLU A 111 -9.14 -5.15 -8.85
CA GLU A 111 -8.64 -3.78 -8.71
C GLU A 111 -7.12 -3.77 -8.60
N GLU A 112 -6.54 -4.68 -7.81
CA GLU A 112 -5.10 -4.85 -7.68
C GLU A 112 -4.45 -5.12 -9.04
N ALA A 113 -4.96 -6.08 -9.81
CA ALA A 113 -4.50 -6.39 -11.16
C ALA A 113 -4.65 -5.19 -12.12
N TYR A 114 -5.75 -4.45 -12.02
CA TYR A 114 -5.99 -3.26 -12.84
C TYR A 114 -5.00 -2.14 -12.53
N TYR A 115 -4.72 -1.87 -11.27
CA TYR A 115 -3.76 -0.83 -10.89
C TYR A 115 -2.32 -1.24 -11.21
N SER A 116 -1.94 -2.51 -11.04
CA SER A 116 -0.64 -3.04 -11.49
C SER A 116 -0.48 -2.87 -13.00
N TYR A 117 -1.53 -3.20 -13.77
CA TYR A 117 -1.51 -3.02 -15.23
C TYR A 117 -1.31 -1.55 -15.62
N ILE A 118 -2.09 -0.62 -15.08
CA ILE A 118 -1.97 0.81 -15.40
C ILE A 118 -0.60 1.35 -15.00
N GLY A 119 -0.10 0.97 -13.82
CA GLY A 119 1.20 1.41 -13.32
C GLY A 119 2.37 0.95 -14.19
N ALA A 120 2.30 -0.24 -14.76
CA ALA A 120 3.33 -0.81 -15.60
C ALA A 120 3.20 -0.42 -17.09
N ALA A 121 1.97 -0.42 -17.62
CA ALA A 121 1.72 -0.15 -19.04
C ALA A 121 1.74 1.35 -19.38
N GLY A 122 1.48 2.21 -18.41
CA GLY A 122 1.37 3.64 -18.62
C GLY A 122 0.29 4.00 -19.63
N THR A 123 0.58 4.95 -20.51
CA THR A 123 -0.31 5.40 -21.61
C THR A 123 0.01 4.73 -22.95
N SER A 124 0.70 3.59 -22.95
CA SER A 124 1.10 2.90 -24.17
C SER A 124 -0.11 2.46 -24.98
N ALA A 125 -0.12 2.78 -26.28
CA ALA A 125 -1.14 2.33 -27.24
C ALA A 125 -0.89 0.89 -27.74
N VAL A 126 0.16 0.23 -27.25
CA VAL A 126 0.52 -1.15 -27.63
C VAL A 126 -0.18 -2.13 -26.69
N VAL A 127 -0.64 -3.27 -27.24
CA VAL A 127 -1.18 -4.35 -26.42
C VAL A 127 -0.07 -4.87 -25.49
N THR A 128 -0.27 -4.71 -24.20
CA THR A 128 0.71 -5.06 -23.17
C THR A 128 0.07 -6.03 -22.18
N SER A 129 0.79 -7.10 -21.85
CA SER A 129 0.43 -7.99 -20.74
C SER A 129 1.37 -7.72 -19.58
N VAL A 130 0.82 -7.59 -18.38
CA VAL A 130 1.57 -7.41 -17.13
C VAL A 130 1.39 -8.64 -16.27
N VAL A 131 2.49 -9.23 -15.83
CA VAL A 131 2.51 -10.34 -14.86
C VAL A 131 3.15 -9.80 -13.59
N ASP A 132 2.37 -9.78 -12.50
CA ASP A 132 2.83 -9.38 -11.17
C ASP A 132 2.94 -10.64 -10.30
N ILE A 133 4.15 -10.93 -9.82
CA ILE A 133 4.43 -12.08 -8.95
C ILE A 133 4.81 -11.53 -7.58
N GLY A 134 3.84 -11.55 -6.67
CA GLY A 134 3.99 -11.07 -5.31
C GLY A 134 4.26 -12.19 -4.29
N GLY A 135 4.28 -11.82 -3.00
CA GLY A 135 4.48 -12.74 -1.88
C GLY A 135 3.20 -13.38 -1.33
N GLY A 136 2.06 -13.07 -1.94
CA GLY A 136 0.74 -13.58 -1.53
C GLY A 136 0.15 -14.56 -2.52
#